data_5bdde2436ff7d5d7c23b45c2326c38f9
#
_entry.id   5bdde2436ff7d5d7c23b45c2326c38f9
#
_cell.length_a   1.000
_cell.length_b   1.000
_cell.length_c   1.000
_cell.angle_alpha   90.00
_cell.angle_beta   90.00
_cell.angle_gamma   90.00
#
_symmetry.space_group_name_H-M   'P 1'
#
loop_
_entity.id
_entity.type
_entity.pdbx_description
1 polymer ?
#
loop_
_entity_poly.entity_id
_entity_poly.type
_entity_poly.pdbx_seq_one_letter_code
_entity_poly.pdbx_strand_id
1 'polypeptide(L)'
;PGKNLGIHAHNDTENAVANALAAIEAGVRQVHGTINGLGERCGNTNLISLIPTLVLKTNHSSSISKNKLKSLTKISRLLDGLLNIHSDKNAPYVGENAFSHKGGLHASAVEKNSKTYEHIDPQIVGNNRNVVISDQAGKSNLISQLNKMSIKVNNDNINDILEIIKQKESEGYSYDTALASFELLVRRHLGEIKEFYKLNKFRVTDERRWNAKGELVTESEATVHLHLKNEEKMTVGIGNGPVNAIDSALRQALITLYPSLDDLKLTDYKVMILSSEKGTGAVTRVLIESTDSSQKHWTTVGVSSNIIDASYNAIYDSITFKLFNDLN
;
A
#
# COMPACT_ATOMS: atom_id res chain seq x y z
N PRO A 1 -12.81 45.12 -13.33
CA PRO A 1 -13.49 44.49 -12.18
C PRO A 1 -12.77 43.21 -11.71
N GLY A 2 -12.24 42.39 -12.64
CA GLY A 2 -11.66 41.08 -12.33
C GLY A 2 -10.41 41.08 -11.40
N LYS A 3 -9.67 42.16 -11.29
CA LYS A 3 -8.46 42.28 -10.47
C LYS A 3 -8.70 42.07 -8.95
N ASN A 4 -9.92 42.41 -8.49
CA ASN A 4 -10.32 42.34 -7.09
C ASN A 4 -11.37 41.25 -6.83
N LEU A 5 -11.57 40.33 -7.79
CA LEU A 5 -12.50 39.22 -7.64
C LEU A 5 -11.78 37.95 -7.25
N GLY A 6 -12.40 37.21 -6.34
CA GLY A 6 -12.03 35.84 -5.97
C GLY A 6 -13.16 34.88 -6.27
N ILE A 7 -12.83 33.59 -6.38
CA ILE A 7 -13.78 32.49 -6.48
C ILE A 7 -13.58 31.51 -5.31
N HIS A 8 -14.71 31.05 -4.77
CA HIS A 8 -14.78 29.94 -3.84
C HIS A 8 -15.84 28.97 -4.34
N ALA A 9 -15.41 27.86 -4.93
CA ALA A 9 -16.31 26.89 -5.54
C ALA A 9 -16.39 25.61 -4.70
N HIS A 10 -17.63 25.08 -4.57
CA HIS A 10 -17.88 23.74 -4.03
C HIS A 10 -17.84 22.68 -5.14
N ASN A 11 -17.63 21.42 -4.74
CA ASN A 11 -17.37 20.31 -5.68
C ASN A 11 -18.56 19.36 -5.87
N ASP A 12 -19.80 19.86 -5.67
CA ASP A 12 -21.01 19.05 -5.66
C ASP A 12 -21.28 18.28 -6.99
N THR A 13 -20.75 18.80 -8.10
CA THR A 13 -20.84 18.16 -9.43
C THR A 13 -19.46 17.81 -9.99
N GLU A 14 -18.45 17.71 -9.12
CA GLU A 14 -17.04 17.42 -9.47
C GLU A 14 -16.37 18.48 -10.38
N ASN A 15 -16.95 19.68 -10.48
CA ASN A 15 -16.50 20.75 -11.38
C ASN A 15 -15.80 21.93 -10.67
N ALA A 16 -15.49 21.83 -9.37
CA ALA A 16 -14.91 22.97 -8.65
C ALA A 16 -13.59 23.45 -9.25
N VAL A 17 -12.70 22.53 -9.65
CA VAL A 17 -11.42 22.87 -10.29
C VAL A 17 -11.66 23.47 -11.69
N ALA A 18 -12.56 22.91 -12.46
CA ALA A 18 -12.91 23.44 -13.79
C ALA A 18 -13.51 24.85 -13.71
N ASN A 19 -14.42 25.07 -12.76
CA ASN A 19 -15.01 26.39 -12.50
C ASN A 19 -13.95 27.42 -12.07
N ALA A 20 -12.99 27.00 -11.22
CA ALA A 20 -11.89 27.87 -10.82
C ALA A 20 -11.00 28.25 -12.01
N LEU A 21 -10.67 27.30 -12.89
CA LEU A 21 -9.90 27.57 -14.10
C LEU A 21 -10.65 28.52 -15.04
N ALA A 22 -11.94 28.28 -15.30
CA ALA A 22 -12.76 29.17 -16.14
C ALA A 22 -12.85 30.56 -15.53
N ALA A 23 -12.96 30.71 -14.24
CA ALA A 23 -12.96 32.00 -13.56
C ALA A 23 -11.62 32.75 -13.72
N ILE A 24 -10.49 32.03 -13.63
CA ILE A 24 -9.16 32.60 -13.87
C ILE A 24 -9.04 33.11 -15.31
N GLU A 25 -9.49 32.32 -16.29
CA GLU A 25 -9.54 32.76 -17.69
C GLU A 25 -10.39 34.01 -17.87
N ALA A 26 -11.51 34.11 -17.13
CA ALA A 26 -12.40 35.30 -17.16
C ALA A 26 -11.81 36.50 -16.37
N GLY A 27 -10.64 36.37 -15.76
CA GLY A 27 -9.94 37.49 -15.13
C GLY A 27 -9.92 37.49 -13.60
N VAL A 28 -10.45 36.47 -12.91
CA VAL A 28 -10.33 36.30 -11.47
C VAL A 28 -8.87 36.11 -11.08
N ARG A 29 -8.46 36.71 -9.97
CA ARG A 29 -7.05 36.69 -9.51
C ARG A 29 -6.86 36.02 -8.14
N GLN A 30 -7.91 35.65 -7.47
CA GLN A 30 -7.86 34.92 -6.20
C GLN A 30 -8.76 33.69 -6.28
N VAL A 31 -8.22 32.54 -5.87
CA VAL A 31 -8.98 31.29 -5.74
C VAL A 31 -8.87 30.79 -4.32
N HIS A 32 -10.00 30.54 -3.69
CA HIS A 32 -10.08 29.81 -2.43
C HIS A 32 -10.27 28.32 -2.75
N GLY A 33 -9.42 27.50 -2.19
CA GLY A 33 -9.49 26.05 -2.31
C GLY A 33 -8.85 25.40 -1.10
N THR A 34 -8.85 24.09 -1.07
CA THR A 34 -8.31 23.31 0.05
C THR A 34 -7.38 22.21 -0.45
N ILE A 35 -6.45 21.79 0.40
CA ILE A 35 -5.63 20.62 0.14
C ILE A 35 -6.55 19.40 0.11
N ASN A 36 -6.34 18.52 -0.86
CA ASN A 36 -7.16 17.33 -1.14
C ASN A 36 -8.66 17.61 -1.35
N GLY A 37 -9.03 18.89 -1.63
CA GLY A 37 -10.41 19.26 -1.87
C GLY A 37 -11.31 19.20 -0.63
N LEU A 38 -10.75 19.19 0.58
CA LEU A 38 -11.54 19.15 1.82
C LEU A 38 -12.58 20.28 1.87
N GLY A 39 -13.75 19.96 2.41
CA GLY A 39 -14.82 20.96 2.60
C GLY A 39 -16.16 20.30 2.84
N GLU A 40 -17.17 21.12 3.03
CA GLU A 40 -18.54 20.64 3.23
C GLU A 40 -19.08 19.89 2.02
N ARG A 41 -19.94 18.92 2.26
CA ARG A 41 -20.60 18.03 1.27
C ARG A 41 -19.56 17.26 0.45
N CYS A 42 -19.36 17.61 -0.83
CA CYS A 42 -18.39 16.99 -1.74
C CYS A 42 -17.03 17.74 -1.78
N GLY A 43 -16.83 18.73 -0.87
CA GLY A 43 -15.59 19.47 -0.76
C GLY A 43 -15.55 20.75 -1.59
N ASN A 44 -14.36 21.33 -1.69
CA ASN A 44 -14.08 22.60 -2.37
C ASN A 44 -13.14 22.39 -3.54
N THR A 45 -12.74 23.48 -4.20
CA THR A 45 -11.69 23.45 -5.23
C THR A 45 -10.44 22.77 -4.69
N ASN A 46 -10.03 21.66 -5.28
CA ASN A 46 -8.86 20.90 -4.88
C ASN A 46 -7.58 21.60 -5.36
N LEU A 47 -6.83 22.19 -4.42
CA LEU A 47 -5.57 22.88 -4.71
C LEU A 47 -4.48 21.92 -5.19
N ILE A 48 -4.56 20.63 -4.82
CA ILE A 48 -3.63 19.59 -5.28
C ILE A 48 -3.72 19.40 -6.81
N SER A 49 -4.91 19.61 -7.39
CA SER A 49 -5.12 19.55 -8.84
C SER A 49 -4.96 20.93 -9.50
N LEU A 50 -5.48 21.98 -8.87
CA LEU A 50 -5.45 23.32 -9.47
C LEU A 50 -4.05 23.89 -9.62
N ILE A 51 -3.23 23.84 -8.56
CA ILE A 51 -1.91 24.48 -8.56
C ILE A 51 -0.98 23.90 -9.64
N PRO A 52 -0.77 22.56 -9.74
CA PRO A 52 0.09 22.01 -10.79
C PRO A 52 -0.51 22.23 -12.18
N THR A 53 -1.82 22.24 -12.33
CA THR A 53 -2.46 22.55 -13.61
C THR A 53 -2.13 23.98 -14.05
N LEU A 54 -2.26 24.97 -13.17
CA LEU A 54 -1.91 26.37 -13.48
C LEU A 54 -0.43 26.50 -13.84
N VAL A 55 0.46 25.92 -13.05
CA VAL A 55 1.91 26.08 -13.22
C VAL A 55 2.47 25.32 -14.43
N LEU A 56 1.87 24.17 -14.78
CA LEU A 56 2.43 23.27 -15.80
C LEU A 56 1.66 23.22 -17.10
N LYS A 57 0.38 23.61 -17.11
CA LYS A 57 -0.52 23.42 -18.25
C LYS A 57 -1.14 24.71 -18.79
N THR A 58 -0.96 25.83 -18.10
CA THR A 58 -1.48 27.13 -18.54
C THR A 58 -0.36 28.16 -18.64
N ASN A 59 -0.65 29.31 -19.25
CA ASN A 59 0.25 30.45 -19.34
C ASN A 59 0.05 31.46 -18.19
N HIS A 60 -0.76 31.09 -17.18
CA HIS A 60 -1.00 31.98 -16.05
C HIS A 60 0.15 31.94 -15.06
N SER A 61 0.51 33.12 -14.53
CA SER A 61 1.47 33.21 -13.43
C SER A 61 0.82 32.77 -12.10
N SER A 62 1.56 32.04 -11.30
CA SER A 62 1.18 31.64 -9.94
C SER A 62 2.19 32.15 -8.94
N SER A 63 1.78 32.44 -7.71
CA SER A 63 2.68 32.72 -6.60
C SER A 63 3.51 31.52 -6.17
N ILE A 64 3.14 30.31 -6.63
CA ILE A 64 3.84 29.06 -6.35
C ILE A 64 4.76 28.74 -7.53
N SER A 65 6.06 28.72 -7.28
CA SER A 65 7.05 28.36 -8.30
C SER A 65 7.06 26.86 -8.61
N LYS A 66 7.44 26.52 -9.85
CA LYS A 66 7.56 25.14 -10.30
C LYS A 66 8.37 24.23 -9.36
N ASN A 67 9.45 24.75 -8.77
CA ASN A 67 10.30 23.98 -7.87
C ASN A 67 9.58 23.58 -6.56
N LYS A 68 8.59 24.34 -6.11
CA LYS A 68 7.81 24.03 -4.90
C LYS A 68 6.81 22.91 -5.13
N LEU A 69 6.46 22.58 -6.38
CA LEU A 69 5.56 21.47 -6.70
C LEU A 69 6.09 20.11 -6.21
N LYS A 70 7.42 19.96 -6.05
CA LYS A 70 8.02 18.73 -5.49
C LYS A 70 7.49 18.34 -4.11
N SER A 71 6.93 19.29 -3.36
CA SER A 71 6.33 19.02 -2.05
C SER A 71 4.86 18.61 -2.11
N LEU A 72 4.23 18.62 -3.28
CA LEU A 72 2.78 18.46 -3.42
C LEU A 72 2.28 17.12 -2.88
N THR A 73 2.91 16.02 -3.29
CA THR A 73 2.57 14.66 -2.81
C THR A 73 2.77 14.53 -1.30
N LYS A 74 3.88 15.08 -0.77
CA LYS A 74 4.14 15.07 0.68
C LYS A 74 3.07 15.84 1.46
N ILE A 75 2.65 17.00 0.97
CA ILE A 75 1.62 17.83 1.63
C ILE A 75 0.28 17.11 1.62
N SER A 76 -0.11 16.52 0.49
CA SER A 76 -1.34 15.74 0.38
C SER A 76 -1.38 14.60 1.40
N ARG A 77 -0.33 13.78 1.46
CA ARG A 77 -0.24 12.64 2.40
C ARG A 77 -0.14 13.08 3.86
N LEU A 78 0.56 14.20 4.14
CA LEU A 78 0.62 14.73 5.49
C LEU A 78 -0.76 15.09 6.03
N LEU A 79 -1.60 15.73 5.20
CA LEU A 79 -2.95 16.09 5.59
C LEU A 79 -3.81 14.84 5.85
N ASP A 80 -3.74 13.84 4.96
CA ASP A 80 -4.46 12.57 5.15
C ASP A 80 -4.04 11.89 6.46
N GLY A 81 -2.73 11.90 6.75
CA GLY A 81 -2.20 11.37 8.01
C GLY A 81 -2.71 12.13 9.25
N LEU A 82 -2.76 13.48 9.20
CA LEU A 82 -3.30 14.30 10.28
C LEU A 82 -4.79 14.04 10.52
N LEU A 83 -5.54 13.76 9.45
CA LEU A 83 -6.97 13.45 9.51
C LEU A 83 -7.24 11.96 9.81
N ASN A 84 -6.21 11.15 9.90
CA ASN A 84 -6.30 9.69 10.05
C ASN A 84 -7.21 9.04 8.98
N ILE A 85 -7.09 9.49 7.73
CA ILE A 85 -7.79 8.92 6.57
C ILE A 85 -6.79 8.32 5.58
N HIS A 86 -7.25 7.34 4.81
CA HIS A 86 -6.43 6.79 3.73
C HIS A 86 -6.31 7.78 2.58
N SER A 87 -5.08 7.95 2.06
CA SER A 87 -4.85 8.73 0.85
C SER A 87 -5.57 8.10 -0.34
N ASP A 88 -6.22 8.93 -1.15
CA ASP A 88 -6.81 8.47 -2.41
C ASP A 88 -5.69 8.07 -3.38
N LYS A 89 -5.62 6.76 -3.68
CA LYS A 89 -4.62 6.20 -4.58
C LYS A 89 -4.76 6.71 -6.02
N ASN A 90 -5.96 7.15 -6.42
CA ASN A 90 -6.26 7.64 -7.75
C ASN A 90 -6.27 9.16 -7.84
N ALA A 91 -5.94 9.87 -6.76
CA ALA A 91 -5.90 11.33 -6.75
C ALA A 91 -4.99 11.87 -7.88
N PRO A 92 -5.46 12.81 -8.73
CA PRO A 92 -4.64 13.41 -9.75
C PRO A 92 -3.34 13.97 -9.20
N TYR A 93 -2.23 13.79 -9.93
CA TYR A 93 -0.86 14.21 -9.59
C TYR A 93 -0.21 13.50 -8.40
N VAL A 94 -0.91 13.24 -7.29
CA VAL A 94 -0.30 12.82 -6.01
C VAL A 94 -0.63 11.38 -5.63
N GLY A 95 -1.67 10.79 -6.19
CA GLY A 95 -2.08 9.41 -5.92
C GLY A 95 -1.00 8.41 -6.35
N GLU A 96 -0.95 7.30 -5.68
CA GLU A 96 -0.01 6.20 -5.96
C GLU A 96 -0.19 5.66 -7.39
N ASN A 97 -1.44 5.65 -7.87
CA ASN A 97 -1.81 5.16 -9.21
C ASN A 97 -1.74 6.24 -10.30
N ALA A 98 -1.53 7.52 -9.95
CA ALA A 98 -1.54 8.62 -10.91
C ALA A 98 -0.50 8.46 -12.05
N PHE A 99 0.58 7.72 -11.79
CA PHE A 99 1.64 7.40 -12.73
C PHE A 99 1.93 5.89 -12.75
N SER A 100 0.87 5.09 -12.60
CA SER A 100 0.96 3.63 -12.62
C SER A 100 0.47 3.10 -13.95
N HIS A 101 1.28 2.22 -14.57
CA HIS A 101 1.01 1.62 -15.87
C HIS A 101 0.86 0.10 -15.72
N LYS A 102 -0.36 -0.41 -15.95
CA LYS A 102 -0.69 -1.83 -15.79
C LYS A 102 -0.57 -2.63 -17.12
N GLY A 103 -0.94 -2.03 -18.23
CA GLY A 103 -0.89 -2.68 -19.53
C GLY A 103 0.55 -2.83 -20.06
N GLY A 104 0.94 -4.02 -20.51
CA GLY A 104 2.28 -4.28 -21.03
C GLY A 104 2.69 -3.35 -22.18
N LEU A 105 1.75 -2.99 -23.07
CA LEU A 105 2.00 -2.03 -24.15
C LEU A 105 2.29 -0.63 -23.59
N HIS A 106 1.51 -0.17 -22.62
CA HIS A 106 1.68 1.15 -21.98
C HIS A 106 3.02 1.23 -21.25
N ALA A 107 3.34 0.23 -20.43
CA ALA A 107 4.60 0.19 -19.69
C ALA A 107 5.82 0.17 -20.62
N SER A 108 5.79 -0.64 -21.68
CA SER A 108 6.86 -0.69 -22.68
C SER A 108 7.00 0.64 -23.45
N ALA A 109 5.90 1.32 -23.76
CA ALA A 109 5.96 2.62 -24.42
C ALA A 109 6.49 3.72 -23.49
N VAL A 110 6.10 3.73 -22.21
CA VAL A 110 6.59 4.67 -21.20
C VAL A 110 8.09 4.47 -20.94
N GLU A 111 8.56 3.23 -20.93
CA GLU A 111 9.98 2.91 -20.75
C GLU A 111 10.83 3.49 -21.90
N LYS A 112 10.31 3.40 -23.15
CA LYS A 112 10.99 4.00 -24.33
C LYS A 112 10.89 5.51 -24.35
N ASN A 113 9.72 6.06 -24.04
CA ASN A 113 9.46 7.50 -23.95
C ASN A 113 8.27 7.78 -23.02
N SER A 114 8.54 8.32 -21.85
CA SER A 114 7.51 8.60 -20.84
C SER A 114 6.39 9.53 -21.35
N LYS A 115 6.71 10.44 -22.27
CA LYS A 115 5.73 11.38 -22.86
C LYS A 115 4.61 10.71 -23.67
N THR A 116 4.70 9.42 -23.95
CA THR A 116 3.63 8.70 -24.69
C THR A 116 2.34 8.57 -23.89
N TYR A 117 2.44 8.42 -22.57
CA TYR A 117 1.29 8.21 -21.67
C TYR A 117 1.29 9.11 -20.42
N GLU A 118 2.41 9.74 -20.11
CA GLU A 118 2.52 10.62 -18.95
C GLU A 118 2.39 12.08 -19.37
N HIS A 119 1.46 12.78 -18.73
CA HIS A 119 1.22 14.19 -19.03
C HIS A 119 2.26 15.13 -18.40
N ILE A 120 3.02 14.64 -17.39
CA ILE A 120 4.17 15.28 -16.74
C ILE A 120 5.14 14.21 -16.22
N ASP A 121 6.36 14.60 -15.87
CA ASP A 121 7.26 13.76 -15.09
C ASP A 121 6.76 13.72 -13.61
N PRO A 122 6.50 12.54 -13.01
CA PRO A 122 6.01 12.42 -11.64
C PRO A 122 6.91 13.10 -10.60
N GLN A 123 8.22 13.15 -10.82
CA GLN A 123 9.16 13.80 -9.89
C GLN A 123 8.92 15.31 -9.74
N ILE A 124 8.29 15.95 -10.72
CA ILE A 124 7.94 17.38 -10.63
C ILE A 124 6.99 17.65 -9.46
N VAL A 125 6.10 16.72 -9.15
CA VAL A 125 5.11 16.83 -8.06
C VAL A 125 5.49 15.99 -6.83
N GLY A 126 6.69 15.45 -6.79
CA GLY A 126 7.19 14.61 -5.69
C GLY A 126 6.57 13.21 -5.65
N ASN A 127 6.02 12.76 -6.77
CA ASN A 127 5.51 11.40 -6.95
C ASN A 127 6.52 10.52 -7.69
N ASN A 128 6.23 9.22 -7.79
CA ASN A 128 7.06 8.24 -8.46
C ASN A 128 6.27 7.52 -9.55
N ARG A 129 6.99 7.04 -10.57
CA ARG A 129 6.43 6.15 -11.57
C ARG A 129 6.39 4.73 -11.01
N ASN A 130 5.21 4.13 -11.00
CA ASN A 130 5.01 2.75 -10.61
C ASN A 130 4.64 1.91 -11.83
N VAL A 131 5.34 0.80 -12.01
CA VAL A 131 4.95 -0.23 -12.95
C VAL A 131 4.24 -1.31 -12.15
N VAL A 132 2.96 -1.48 -12.42
CA VAL A 132 2.08 -2.39 -11.67
C VAL A 132 2.40 -3.82 -12.10
N ILE A 133 2.58 -4.70 -11.12
CA ILE A 133 2.79 -6.13 -11.34
C ILE A 133 1.41 -6.79 -11.37
N SER A 134 1.03 -7.35 -12.52
CA SER A 134 -0.24 -8.04 -12.68
C SER A 134 -0.13 -9.12 -13.75
N ASP A 135 -1.15 -9.97 -13.85
CA ASP A 135 -1.30 -11.01 -14.89
C ASP A 135 -1.16 -10.48 -16.33
N GLN A 136 -1.47 -9.18 -16.52
CA GLN A 136 -1.27 -8.46 -17.79
C GLN A 136 0.14 -7.86 -17.91
N ALA A 137 0.98 -7.99 -16.88
CA ALA A 137 2.34 -7.50 -16.91
C ALA A 137 3.17 -8.30 -17.90
N GLY A 138 3.71 -7.61 -18.88
CA GLY A 138 4.67 -8.22 -19.82
C GLY A 138 6.01 -8.49 -19.14
N LYS A 139 6.83 -9.33 -19.77
CA LYS A 139 8.19 -9.67 -19.32
C LYS A 139 9.04 -8.44 -18.99
N SER A 140 8.88 -7.35 -19.75
CA SER A 140 9.58 -6.07 -19.55
C SER A 140 9.25 -5.42 -18.19
N ASN A 141 7.97 -5.49 -17.76
CA ASN A 141 7.56 -4.93 -16.49
C ASN A 141 8.18 -5.69 -15.31
N LEU A 142 8.17 -7.03 -15.39
CA LEU A 142 8.80 -7.87 -14.38
C LEU A 142 10.29 -7.54 -14.26
N ILE A 143 11.02 -7.50 -15.39
CA ILE A 143 12.45 -7.15 -15.42
C ILE A 143 12.70 -5.77 -14.81
N SER A 144 11.86 -4.78 -15.13
CA SER A 144 11.97 -3.42 -14.57
C SER A 144 11.83 -3.41 -13.04
N GLN A 145 10.88 -4.18 -12.49
CA GLN A 145 10.69 -4.29 -11.04
C GLN A 145 11.85 -5.03 -10.36
N LEU A 146 12.31 -6.13 -10.95
CA LEU A 146 13.45 -6.90 -10.43
C LEU A 146 14.72 -6.05 -10.37
N ASN A 147 14.95 -5.22 -11.40
CA ASN A 147 16.08 -4.28 -11.42
C ASN A 147 15.98 -3.22 -10.31
N LYS A 148 14.78 -2.69 -10.04
CA LYS A 148 14.55 -1.74 -8.92
C LYS A 148 14.86 -2.37 -7.55
N MET A 149 14.60 -3.66 -7.40
CA MET A 149 14.88 -4.44 -6.19
C MET A 149 16.31 -4.99 -6.17
N SER A 150 17.12 -4.67 -7.18
CA SER A 150 18.48 -5.19 -7.33
C SER A 150 18.58 -6.73 -7.40
N ILE A 151 17.50 -7.38 -7.87
CA ILE A 151 17.44 -8.83 -8.04
C ILE A 151 17.86 -9.17 -9.48
N LYS A 152 18.95 -9.94 -9.61
CA LYS A 152 19.44 -10.42 -10.90
C LYS A 152 18.80 -11.78 -11.21
N VAL A 153 18.10 -11.85 -12.34
CA VAL A 153 17.41 -13.07 -12.78
C VAL A 153 17.80 -13.39 -14.21
N ASN A 154 18.03 -14.65 -14.50
CA ASN A 154 18.25 -15.11 -15.87
C ASN A 154 16.91 -15.22 -16.64
N ASN A 155 16.99 -15.38 -17.96
CA ASN A 155 15.80 -15.40 -18.82
C ASN A 155 14.86 -16.60 -18.56
N ASP A 156 15.38 -17.72 -18.10
CA ASP A 156 14.58 -18.94 -17.84
C ASP A 156 13.73 -18.73 -16.58
N ASN A 157 14.34 -18.27 -15.50
CA ASN A 157 13.62 -17.96 -14.25
C ASN A 157 12.57 -16.84 -14.41
N ILE A 158 12.73 -15.91 -15.39
CA ILE A 158 11.73 -14.87 -15.63
C ILE A 158 10.39 -15.46 -16.07
N ASN A 159 10.41 -16.47 -16.95
CA ASN A 159 9.17 -17.12 -17.41
C ASN A 159 8.49 -17.89 -16.28
N ASP A 160 9.27 -18.62 -15.47
CA ASP A 160 8.76 -19.36 -14.31
C ASP A 160 8.15 -18.43 -13.27
N ILE A 161 8.82 -17.30 -12.98
CA ILE A 161 8.30 -16.29 -12.07
C ILE A 161 6.98 -15.69 -12.59
N LEU A 162 6.88 -15.40 -13.90
CA LEU A 162 5.63 -14.92 -14.50
C LEU A 162 4.49 -15.93 -14.35
N GLU A 163 4.74 -17.21 -14.53
CA GLU A 163 3.73 -18.26 -14.33
C GLU A 163 3.29 -18.35 -12.87
N ILE A 164 4.24 -18.31 -11.93
CA ILE A 164 3.94 -18.30 -10.50
C ILE A 164 3.10 -17.08 -10.12
N ILE A 165 3.44 -15.88 -10.63
CA ILE A 165 2.65 -14.67 -10.39
C ILE A 165 1.22 -14.85 -10.89
N LYS A 166 1.03 -15.31 -12.13
CA LYS A 166 -0.32 -15.55 -12.71
C LYS A 166 -1.13 -16.54 -11.89
N GLN A 167 -0.48 -17.63 -11.46
CA GLN A 167 -1.14 -18.62 -10.61
C GLN A 167 -1.57 -17.98 -9.28
N LYS A 168 -0.67 -17.25 -8.61
CA LYS A 168 -0.99 -16.57 -7.33
C LYS A 168 -2.08 -15.52 -7.49
N GLU A 169 -2.06 -14.75 -8.57
CA GLU A 169 -3.13 -13.78 -8.86
C GLU A 169 -4.48 -14.47 -9.11
N SER A 170 -4.49 -15.63 -9.75
CA SER A 170 -5.73 -16.45 -9.91
C SER A 170 -6.27 -16.97 -8.58
N GLU A 171 -5.40 -17.20 -7.58
CA GLU A 171 -5.76 -17.56 -6.22
C GLU A 171 -6.28 -16.35 -5.41
N GLY A 172 -6.10 -15.13 -5.93
CA GLY A 172 -6.57 -13.88 -5.30
C GLY A 172 -5.46 -12.99 -4.75
N TYR A 173 -4.19 -13.33 -4.89
CA TYR A 173 -3.09 -12.42 -4.53
C TYR A 173 -3.07 -11.19 -5.41
N SER A 174 -2.52 -10.08 -4.91
CA SER A 174 -2.20 -8.88 -5.67
C SER A 174 -0.92 -8.28 -5.13
N TYR A 175 0.05 -8.14 -5.99
CA TYR A 175 1.38 -7.63 -5.64
C TYR A 175 1.54 -6.13 -5.93
N ASP A 176 0.53 -5.48 -6.47
CA ASP A 176 0.55 -4.06 -6.86
C ASP A 176 0.98 -3.14 -5.71
N THR A 177 0.50 -3.46 -4.49
CA THR A 177 0.82 -2.71 -3.28
C THR A 177 1.64 -3.54 -2.28
N ALA A 178 1.72 -4.86 -2.45
CA ALA A 178 2.41 -5.79 -1.56
C ALA A 178 3.80 -6.16 -2.11
N LEU A 179 4.64 -5.14 -2.33
CA LEU A 179 5.96 -5.32 -2.94
C LEU A 179 6.90 -6.20 -2.11
N ALA A 180 6.75 -6.22 -0.78
CA ALA A 180 7.54 -7.11 0.06
C ALA A 180 7.19 -8.58 -0.15
N SER A 181 5.91 -8.93 -0.24
CA SER A 181 5.50 -10.31 -0.59
C SER A 181 5.93 -10.69 -2.01
N PHE A 182 5.90 -9.75 -2.95
CA PHE A 182 6.44 -9.98 -4.30
C PHE A 182 7.94 -10.29 -4.26
N GLU A 183 8.73 -9.47 -3.56
CA GLU A 183 10.16 -9.71 -3.40
C GLU A 183 10.45 -11.07 -2.76
N LEU A 184 9.73 -11.42 -1.70
CA LEU A 184 9.87 -12.72 -1.05
C LEU A 184 9.49 -13.88 -1.97
N LEU A 185 8.43 -13.75 -2.78
CA LEU A 185 8.04 -14.77 -3.76
C LEU A 185 9.17 -15.04 -4.75
N VAL A 186 9.74 -13.98 -5.33
CA VAL A 186 10.84 -14.10 -6.28
C VAL A 186 12.07 -14.71 -5.63
N ARG A 187 12.49 -14.22 -4.47
CA ARG A 187 13.68 -14.71 -3.78
C ARG A 187 13.53 -16.14 -3.26
N ARG A 188 12.33 -16.56 -2.86
CA ARG A 188 12.02 -17.97 -2.54
C ARG A 188 12.20 -18.85 -3.77
N HIS A 189 11.70 -18.43 -4.93
CA HIS A 189 11.86 -19.16 -6.19
C HIS A 189 13.35 -19.30 -6.57
N LEU A 190 14.16 -18.28 -6.31
CA LEU A 190 15.60 -18.28 -6.54
C LEU A 190 16.40 -19.04 -5.45
N GLY A 191 15.76 -19.53 -4.40
CA GLY A 191 16.41 -20.21 -3.27
C GLY A 191 17.24 -19.28 -2.37
N GLU A 192 17.00 -17.98 -2.42
CA GLU A 192 17.73 -16.98 -1.64
C GLU A 192 17.17 -16.80 -0.22
N ILE A 193 15.93 -17.22 0.05
CA ILE A 193 15.29 -17.10 1.36
C ILE A 193 15.50 -18.39 2.15
N LYS A 194 16.12 -18.26 3.33
CA LYS A 194 16.17 -19.34 4.31
C LYS A 194 14.87 -19.39 5.11
N GLU A 195 14.41 -20.58 5.45
CA GLU A 195 13.29 -20.74 6.38
C GLU A 195 13.74 -20.34 7.78
N PHE A 196 13.28 -19.20 8.30
CA PHE A 196 13.63 -18.71 9.61
C PHE A 196 12.90 -19.48 10.72
N TYR A 197 11.68 -19.90 10.44
CA TYR A 197 10.85 -20.73 11.30
C TYR A 197 9.78 -21.43 10.51
N LYS A 198 9.30 -22.56 11.01
CA LYS A 198 8.20 -23.32 10.41
C LYS A 198 7.05 -23.38 11.40
N LEU A 199 5.85 -23.05 10.93
CA LEU A 199 4.64 -23.23 11.71
C LEU A 199 4.21 -24.71 11.67
N ASN A 200 4.08 -25.34 12.85
CA ASN A 200 3.48 -26.66 12.96
C ASN A 200 1.96 -26.56 13.06
N LYS A 201 1.48 -25.70 13.94
CA LYS A 201 0.05 -25.38 14.11
C LYS A 201 -0.14 -24.10 14.89
N PHE A 202 -1.31 -23.49 14.74
CA PHE A 202 -1.83 -22.51 15.67
C PHE A 202 -3.29 -22.86 16.04
N ARG A 203 -3.72 -22.35 17.19
CA ARG A 203 -5.12 -22.33 17.62
C ARG A 203 -5.43 -20.95 18.12
N VAL A 204 -6.62 -20.46 17.78
CA VAL A 204 -7.15 -19.20 18.33
C VAL A 204 -8.47 -19.49 19.01
N THR A 205 -8.65 -18.92 20.17
CA THR A 205 -9.89 -18.99 20.97
C THR A 205 -10.33 -17.56 21.26
N ASP A 206 -11.54 -17.24 20.81
CA ASP A 206 -12.20 -15.97 21.13
C ASP A 206 -13.15 -16.20 22.30
N GLU A 207 -12.95 -15.44 23.37
CA GLU A 207 -13.83 -15.44 24.52
C GLU A 207 -14.67 -14.17 24.56
N ARG A 208 -15.97 -14.34 24.76
CA ARG A 208 -16.90 -13.24 25.03
C ARG A 208 -17.68 -13.57 26.29
N ARG A 209 -17.41 -12.86 27.35
CA ARG A 209 -18.03 -13.11 28.68
C ARG A 209 -18.35 -11.81 29.39
N TRP A 210 -19.28 -11.90 30.33
CA TRP A 210 -19.53 -10.82 31.30
C TRP A 210 -18.64 -11.05 32.51
N ASN A 211 -17.93 -10.01 32.93
CA ASN A 211 -17.12 -10.08 34.16
C ASN A 211 -18.00 -9.87 35.41
N ALA A 212 -17.39 -10.00 36.60
CA ALA A 212 -18.08 -9.84 37.88
C ALA A 212 -18.66 -8.42 38.11
N LYS A 213 -18.22 -7.42 37.32
CA LYS A 213 -18.74 -6.06 37.35
C LYS A 213 -19.87 -5.82 36.38
N GLY A 214 -20.30 -6.84 35.64
CA GLY A 214 -21.32 -6.71 34.60
C GLY A 214 -20.83 -6.02 33.31
N GLU A 215 -19.52 -5.98 33.06
CA GLU A 215 -18.93 -5.46 31.85
C GLU A 215 -18.70 -6.58 30.83
N LEU A 216 -18.96 -6.33 29.55
CA LEU A 216 -18.65 -7.28 28.49
C LEU A 216 -17.14 -7.27 28.21
N VAL A 217 -16.51 -8.41 28.40
CA VAL A 217 -15.11 -8.64 28.05
C VAL A 217 -15.04 -9.49 26.80
N THR A 218 -14.28 -9.04 25.79
CA THR A 218 -13.91 -9.82 24.62
C THR A 218 -12.40 -9.94 24.61
N GLU A 219 -11.89 -11.15 24.53
CA GLU A 219 -10.45 -11.45 24.54
C GLU A 219 -10.16 -12.60 23.58
N SER A 220 -9.08 -12.51 22.85
CA SER A 220 -8.60 -13.59 21.99
C SER A 220 -7.30 -14.11 22.54
N GLU A 221 -7.20 -15.43 22.63
CA GLU A 221 -5.99 -16.16 22.95
C GLU A 221 -5.52 -16.96 21.73
N ALA A 222 -4.24 -16.86 21.38
CA ALA A 222 -3.64 -17.69 20.35
C ALA A 222 -2.52 -18.52 20.94
N THR A 223 -2.59 -19.84 20.72
CA THR A 223 -1.49 -20.76 20.97
C THR A 223 -0.79 -21.06 19.64
N VAL A 224 0.51 -20.80 19.55
CA VAL A 224 1.34 -21.04 18.36
C VAL A 224 2.39 -22.10 18.68
N HIS A 225 2.55 -23.07 17.80
CA HIS A 225 3.55 -24.12 17.88
C HIS A 225 4.48 -24.02 16.65
N LEU A 226 5.74 -23.69 16.88
CA LEU A 226 6.77 -23.46 15.86
C LEU A 226 7.89 -24.46 15.97
N HIS A 227 8.49 -24.78 14.84
CA HIS A 227 9.81 -25.40 14.76
C HIS A 227 10.85 -24.30 14.44
N LEU A 228 11.83 -24.12 15.32
CA LEU A 228 12.89 -23.10 15.24
C LEU A 228 14.24 -23.79 15.23
N LYS A 229 14.94 -23.78 14.09
CA LYS A 229 16.22 -24.50 13.94
C LYS A 229 16.11 -25.98 14.37
N ASN A 230 16.47 -26.29 15.61
CA ASN A 230 16.45 -27.65 16.16
C ASN A 230 15.52 -27.79 17.38
N GLU A 231 14.68 -26.80 17.66
CA GLU A 231 13.80 -26.76 18.81
C GLU A 231 12.34 -26.55 18.40
N GLU A 232 11.44 -27.22 19.11
CA GLU A 232 10.03 -26.91 19.07
C GLU A 232 9.69 -25.91 20.17
N LYS A 233 8.96 -24.86 19.82
CA LYS A 233 8.56 -23.83 20.76
C LYS A 233 7.05 -23.61 20.69
N MET A 234 6.42 -23.63 21.84
CA MET A 234 5.01 -23.32 21.99
C MET A 234 4.86 -22.08 22.84
N THR A 235 4.10 -21.11 22.35
CA THR A 235 3.82 -19.84 23.02
C THR A 235 2.35 -19.51 22.97
N VAL A 236 1.90 -18.72 23.96
CA VAL A 236 0.53 -18.22 24.05
C VAL A 236 0.57 -16.71 24.01
N GLY A 237 -0.21 -16.12 23.11
CA GLY A 237 -0.37 -14.67 23.02
C GLY A 237 -1.82 -14.29 23.28
N ILE A 238 -2.01 -13.18 23.98
CA ILE A 238 -3.32 -12.57 24.23
C ILE A 238 -3.41 -11.28 23.41
N GLY A 239 -4.60 -10.99 22.87
CA GLY A 239 -4.83 -9.82 22.05
C GLY A 239 -6.29 -9.37 22.06
N ASN A 240 -6.51 -8.18 21.53
CA ASN A 240 -7.86 -7.59 21.38
C ASN A 240 -8.69 -8.26 20.25
N GLY A 241 -8.09 -9.21 19.54
CA GLY A 241 -8.70 -9.97 18.48
C GLY A 241 -7.76 -11.07 17.99
N PRO A 242 -8.25 -12.03 17.17
CA PRO A 242 -7.53 -13.24 16.79
C PRO A 242 -6.19 -12.96 16.11
N VAL A 243 -6.11 -11.97 15.24
CA VAL A 243 -4.89 -11.62 14.51
C VAL A 243 -3.83 -11.02 15.43
N ASN A 244 -4.25 -10.14 16.35
CA ASN A 244 -3.36 -9.54 17.34
C ASN A 244 -2.81 -10.60 18.33
N ALA A 245 -3.65 -11.57 18.72
CA ALA A 245 -3.23 -12.68 19.57
C ALA A 245 -2.18 -13.58 18.87
N ILE A 246 -2.36 -13.86 17.55
CA ILE A 246 -1.39 -14.62 16.75
C ILE A 246 -0.06 -13.85 16.63
N ASP A 247 -0.11 -12.57 16.29
CA ASP A 247 1.12 -11.74 16.19
C ASP A 247 1.88 -11.70 17.53
N SER A 248 1.15 -11.53 18.64
CA SER A 248 1.71 -11.58 19.99
C SER A 248 2.40 -12.93 20.30
N ALA A 249 1.73 -14.04 19.99
CA ALA A 249 2.28 -15.39 20.22
C ALA A 249 3.52 -15.65 19.35
N LEU A 250 3.49 -15.27 18.07
CA LEU A 250 4.61 -15.40 17.14
C LEU A 250 5.82 -14.60 17.62
N ARG A 251 5.62 -13.35 18.02
CA ARG A 251 6.70 -12.50 18.55
C ARG A 251 7.34 -13.09 19.79
N GLN A 252 6.54 -13.54 20.75
CA GLN A 252 7.06 -14.20 21.97
C GLN A 252 7.89 -15.43 21.64
N ALA A 253 7.49 -16.19 20.61
CA ALA A 253 8.29 -17.33 20.18
C ALA A 253 9.62 -16.94 19.55
N LEU A 254 9.62 -15.89 18.73
CA LEU A 254 10.71 -15.54 17.82
C LEU A 254 11.73 -14.56 18.41
N ILE A 255 11.32 -13.67 19.32
CA ILE A 255 12.13 -12.54 19.80
C ILE A 255 13.44 -12.99 20.49
N THR A 256 13.42 -14.13 21.17
CA THR A 256 14.61 -14.67 21.83
C THR A 256 15.70 -15.04 20.82
N LEU A 257 15.31 -15.52 19.63
CA LEU A 257 16.23 -15.92 18.57
C LEU A 257 16.52 -14.77 17.61
N TYR A 258 15.54 -13.87 17.43
CA TYR A 258 15.57 -12.73 16.51
C TYR A 258 15.19 -11.44 17.25
N PRO A 259 16.09 -10.86 18.06
CA PRO A 259 15.79 -9.65 18.85
C PRO A 259 15.36 -8.44 18.00
N SER A 260 15.78 -8.38 16.74
CA SER A 260 15.39 -7.30 15.81
C SER A 260 13.88 -7.23 15.53
N LEU A 261 13.12 -8.27 15.87
CA LEU A 261 11.65 -8.25 15.77
C LEU A 261 10.97 -7.37 16.83
N ASP A 262 11.69 -6.90 17.85
CA ASP A 262 11.13 -6.04 18.90
C ASP A 262 10.68 -4.69 18.37
N ASP A 263 11.37 -4.16 17.35
CA ASP A 263 11.04 -2.87 16.72
C ASP A 263 10.01 -2.97 15.58
N LEU A 264 9.65 -4.17 15.15
CA LEU A 264 8.65 -4.40 14.12
C LEU A 264 7.27 -3.98 14.61
N LYS A 265 6.62 -3.05 13.91
CA LYS A 265 5.26 -2.57 14.21
C LYS A 265 4.35 -2.76 13.00
N LEU A 266 3.17 -3.30 13.25
CA LEU A 266 2.10 -3.36 12.27
C LEU A 266 1.36 -2.01 12.31
N THR A 267 1.35 -1.29 11.19
CA THR A 267 0.82 0.09 11.11
C THR A 267 -0.54 0.17 10.40
N ASP A 268 -0.83 -0.79 9.51
CA ASP A 268 -2.14 -0.86 8.84
C ASP A 268 -2.53 -2.31 8.57
N TYR A 269 -3.83 -2.57 8.61
CA TYR A 269 -4.42 -3.89 8.40
C TYR A 269 -5.70 -3.75 7.58
N LYS A 270 -5.71 -4.30 6.37
CA LYS A 270 -6.84 -4.23 5.44
C LYS A 270 -7.31 -5.61 5.03
N VAL A 271 -8.62 -5.79 5.06
CA VAL A 271 -9.28 -7.03 4.64
C VAL A 271 -10.18 -6.74 3.44
N MET A 272 -10.05 -7.56 2.40
CA MET A 272 -10.88 -7.48 1.20
C MET A 272 -11.50 -8.85 0.90
N ILE A 273 -12.80 -8.87 0.67
CA ILE A 273 -13.53 -10.05 0.22
C ILE A 273 -13.51 -10.08 -1.31
N LEU A 274 -12.96 -11.14 -1.90
CA LEU A 274 -12.74 -11.23 -3.36
C LEU A 274 -13.89 -11.91 -4.11
N SER A 275 -14.64 -12.78 -3.44
CA SER A 275 -15.75 -13.57 -4.03
C SER A 275 -16.99 -13.44 -3.15
N SER A 276 -17.57 -12.22 -3.11
CA SER A 276 -18.69 -11.87 -2.23
C SER A 276 -19.95 -12.75 -2.46
N GLU A 277 -20.10 -13.29 -3.67
CA GLU A 277 -21.19 -14.22 -4.02
C GLU A 277 -21.15 -15.54 -3.24
N LYS A 278 -20.02 -15.91 -2.64
CA LYS A 278 -19.86 -17.12 -1.81
C LYS A 278 -20.17 -16.89 -0.33
N GLY A 279 -20.59 -15.69 0.05
CA GLY A 279 -20.94 -15.35 1.43
C GLY A 279 -19.80 -15.61 2.40
N THR A 280 -20.03 -16.38 3.47
CA THR A 280 -19.02 -16.71 4.49
C THR A 280 -17.91 -17.64 4.01
N GLY A 281 -18.07 -18.27 2.85
CA GLY A 281 -17.01 -19.08 2.19
C GLY A 281 -16.19 -18.30 1.17
N ALA A 282 -16.30 -16.97 1.15
CA ALA A 282 -15.57 -16.12 0.22
C ALA A 282 -14.07 -16.15 0.48
N VAL A 283 -13.30 -16.05 -0.60
CA VAL A 283 -11.84 -15.86 -0.50
C VAL A 283 -11.56 -14.45 0.02
N THR A 284 -10.72 -14.38 1.03
CA THR A 284 -10.32 -13.14 1.70
C THR A 284 -8.86 -12.84 1.38
N ARG A 285 -8.59 -11.60 1.01
CA ARG A 285 -7.25 -11.04 0.87
C ARG A 285 -6.98 -10.13 2.05
N VAL A 286 -5.86 -10.31 2.70
CA VAL A 286 -5.37 -9.46 3.79
C VAL A 286 -4.11 -8.75 3.35
N LEU A 287 -4.06 -7.44 3.54
CA LEU A 287 -2.87 -6.61 3.37
C LEU A 287 -2.42 -6.11 4.73
N ILE A 288 -1.15 -6.23 5.03
CA ILE A 288 -0.53 -5.73 6.25
C ILE A 288 0.57 -4.74 5.87
N GLU A 289 0.50 -3.54 6.42
CA GLU A 289 1.60 -2.59 6.37
C GLU A 289 2.37 -2.65 7.68
N SER A 290 3.68 -2.74 7.58
CA SER A 290 4.59 -2.82 8.73
C SER A 290 5.68 -1.76 8.62
N THR A 291 6.23 -1.39 9.78
CA THR A 291 7.37 -0.48 9.91
C THR A 291 8.33 -0.93 10.99
N ASP A 292 9.55 -0.41 10.99
CA ASP A 292 10.55 -0.63 12.02
C ASP A 292 11.15 0.69 12.53
N SER A 293 12.13 0.60 13.42
CA SER A 293 12.80 1.77 14.00
C SER A 293 13.54 2.64 12.98
N SER A 294 13.90 2.09 11.81
CA SER A 294 14.49 2.84 10.69
C SER A 294 13.46 3.63 9.89
N GLN A 295 12.18 3.56 10.26
CA GLN A 295 11.04 4.12 9.53
C GLN A 295 10.89 3.56 8.10
N LYS A 296 11.43 2.39 7.82
CA LYS A 296 11.18 1.66 6.59
C LYS A 296 9.76 1.08 6.66
N HIS A 297 8.97 1.31 5.61
CA HIS A 297 7.62 0.76 5.48
C HIS A 297 7.59 -0.34 4.42
N TRP A 298 6.85 -1.40 4.67
CA TRP A 298 6.63 -2.46 3.68
C TRP A 298 5.24 -3.06 3.82
N THR A 299 4.69 -3.52 2.71
CA THR A 299 3.35 -4.13 2.67
C THR A 299 3.47 -5.58 2.22
N THR A 300 2.74 -6.44 2.91
CA THR A 300 2.63 -7.88 2.63
C THR A 300 1.19 -8.29 2.40
N VAL A 301 0.99 -9.44 1.75
CA VAL A 301 -0.32 -9.96 1.38
C VAL A 301 -0.46 -11.43 1.72
N GLY A 302 -1.62 -11.79 2.27
CA GLY A 302 -2.03 -13.18 2.45
C GLY A 302 -3.43 -13.41 1.88
N VAL A 303 -3.69 -14.59 1.38
CA VAL A 303 -4.97 -14.97 0.79
C VAL A 303 -5.38 -16.34 1.29
N SER A 304 -6.62 -16.47 1.74
CA SER A 304 -7.26 -17.72 2.13
C SER A 304 -8.79 -17.54 2.19
N SER A 305 -9.53 -18.64 2.14
CA SER A 305 -10.94 -18.64 2.52
C SER A 305 -11.17 -18.48 4.03
N ASN A 306 -10.12 -18.65 4.85
CA ASN A 306 -10.10 -18.36 6.27
C ASN A 306 -9.34 -17.05 6.53
N ILE A 307 -10.05 -16.05 7.06
CA ILE A 307 -9.45 -14.73 7.33
C ILE A 307 -8.25 -14.79 8.29
N ILE A 308 -8.28 -15.69 9.27
CA ILE A 308 -7.19 -15.85 10.24
C ILE A 308 -5.96 -16.44 9.55
N ASP A 309 -6.16 -17.40 8.66
CA ASP A 309 -5.09 -18.01 7.86
C ASP A 309 -4.51 -17.00 6.84
N ALA A 310 -5.37 -16.22 6.16
CA ALA A 310 -4.93 -15.14 5.30
C ALA A 310 -4.09 -14.10 6.07
N SER A 311 -4.50 -13.77 7.29
CA SER A 311 -3.78 -12.84 8.17
C SER A 311 -2.42 -13.41 8.60
N TYR A 312 -2.41 -14.69 8.98
CA TYR A 312 -1.15 -15.38 9.32
C TYR A 312 -0.17 -15.34 8.14
N ASN A 313 -0.62 -15.63 6.92
CA ASN A 313 0.24 -15.61 5.73
C ASN A 313 0.86 -14.23 5.49
N ALA A 314 0.08 -13.15 5.67
CA ALA A 314 0.59 -11.79 5.56
C ALA A 314 1.58 -11.43 6.67
N ILE A 315 1.32 -11.85 7.93
CA ILE A 315 2.24 -11.69 9.07
C ILE A 315 3.53 -12.49 8.84
N TYR A 316 3.42 -13.72 8.38
CA TYR A 316 4.57 -14.58 8.06
C TYR A 316 5.51 -13.92 7.04
N ASP A 317 4.94 -13.36 5.98
CA ASP A 317 5.72 -12.60 4.99
C ASP A 317 6.33 -11.33 5.60
N SER A 318 5.59 -10.60 6.45
CA SER A 318 6.10 -9.39 7.09
C SER A 318 7.30 -9.67 7.98
N ILE A 319 7.21 -10.68 8.84
CA ILE A 319 8.31 -11.14 9.70
C ILE A 319 9.49 -11.64 8.85
N THR A 320 9.23 -12.47 7.84
CA THR A 320 10.25 -13.01 6.95
C THR A 320 11.00 -11.89 6.23
N PHE A 321 10.29 -10.87 5.74
CA PHE A 321 10.88 -9.72 5.05
C PHE A 321 11.79 -8.91 5.97
N LYS A 322 11.35 -8.65 7.21
CA LYS A 322 12.18 -7.99 8.23
C LYS A 322 13.45 -8.80 8.49
N LEU A 323 13.33 -10.08 8.81
CA LEU A 323 14.47 -10.95 9.14
C LEU A 323 15.43 -11.10 7.94
N PHE A 324 14.92 -11.20 6.73
CA PHE A 324 15.75 -11.25 5.55
C PHE A 324 16.59 -9.98 5.37
N ASN A 325 15.99 -8.80 5.59
CA ASN A 325 16.71 -7.52 5.45
C ASN A 325 17.70 -7.25 6.58
N ASP A 326 17.44 -7.74 7.79
CA ASP A 326 18.32 -7.50 8.96
C ASP A 326 19.54 -8.43 8.97
N LEU A 327 19.47 -9.58 8.31
CA LEU A 327 20.50 -10.61 8.33
C LEU A 327 21.37 -10.65 7.06
N ASN A 328 21.05 -9.82 6.04
CA ASN A 328 21.80 -9.64 4.82
C ASN A 328 22.23 -8.18 4.64
#